data_c7e0db2db6777913f01031c8effa42c4
#
_entry.id   c7e0db2db6777913f01031c8effa42c4
#
_cell.length_a   1.000
_cell.length_b   1.000
_cell.length_c   1.000
_cell.angle_alpha   90.00
_cell.angle_beta   90.00
_cell.angle_gamma   90.00
#
_symmetry.space_group_name_H-M   'P 1'
#
loop_
_entity.id
_entity.type
_entity.pdbx_description
1 polymer ?
#
loop_
_entity_poly.entity_id
_entity_poly.type
_entity_poly.pdbx_seq_one_letter_code
_entity_poly.pdbx_strand_id
1 'polypeptide(L)'
;IVTLISILDGFATPVSYAIVPRYASDLAKANAAISMSGESVQLVGWGLGGFLFASLGMNPSLLIVLALFTLSTILMFGLPLVEKEELSSETSLETLTKGWRLVAKESRLGFIVQANLLEILANAIWVSSVLLVFVTEILHRSESYWGYVNTAYSLGIILGGAIIFRLAEKVVTYKYQTMTFSLLATALVTLLIVLFPNPPAFLFLSLVIGFLSQIKEVPESVLLQESVDEKELVNVYSVIEVVSTLAFSASVFLMSSITEYFGVFTGFGLAIFCLLVESILVLRNKHQIN
;
A
#
# COMPACT_ATOMS: atom_id res chain seq x y z
N ILE A 1 -10.56 -22.83 0.77
CA ILE A 1 -10.34 -22.04 2.00
C ILE A 1 -9.70 -20.71 1.63
N VAL A 2 -8.56 -20.67 0.96
CA VAL A 2 -7.86 -19.41 0.59
C VAL A 2 -8.79 -18.46 -0.18
N THR A 3 -9.50 -18.96 -1.20
CA THR A 3 -10.47 -18.18 -1.98
C THR A 3 -11.56 -17.54 -1.10
N LEU A 4 -12.09 -18.29 -0.12
CA LEU A 4 -13.09 -17.77 0.81
C LEU A 4 -12.51 -16.66 1.71
N ILE A 5 -11.30 -16.86 2.22
CA ILE A 5 -10.60 -15.84 3.01
C ILE A 5 -10.39 -14.57 2.18
N SER A 6 -9.91 -14.70 0.94
CA SER A 6 -9.70 -13.55 0.05
C SER A 6 -10.98 -12.80 -0.27
N ILE A 7 -12.12 -13.50 -0.43
CA ILE A 7 -13.42 -12.85 -0.62
C ILE A 7 -13.82 -12.06 0.63
N LEU A 8 -13.69 -12.65 1.81
CA LEU A 8 -14.03 -11.98 3.06
C LEU A 8 -13.12 -10.75 3.33
N ASP A 9 -11.83 -10.88 3.03
CA ASP A 9 -10.87 -9.80 3.15
C ASP A 9 -11.20 -8.63 2.21
N GLY A 10 -11.58 -8.94 0.96
CA GLY A 10 -12.03 -7.93 0.00
C GLY A 10 -13.24 -7.11 0.45
N PHE A 11 -14.08 -7.65 1.34
CA PHE A 11 -15.15 -6.87 1.98
C PHE A 11 -14.68 -6.13 3.24
N ALA A 12 -13.76 -6.69 3.99
CA ALA A 12 -13.31 -6.12 5.26
C ALA A 12 -12.37 -4.91 5.05
N THR A 13 -11.48 -4.98 4.06
CA THR A 13 -10.45 -3.96 3.81
C THR A 13 -11.04 -2.56 3.53
N PRO A 14 -11.99 -2.36 2.60
CA PRO A 14 -12.59 -1.03 2.36
C PRO A 14 -13.26 -0.44 3.60
N VAL A 15 -13.92 -1.29 4.40
CA VAL A 15 -14.59 -0.85 5.62
C VAL A 15 -13.57 -0.40 6.67
N SER A 16 -12.46 -1.12 6.82
CA SER A 16 -11.43 -0.78 7.80
C SER A 16 -10.78 0.58 7.54
N TYR A 17 -10.57 0.95 6.30
CA TYR A 17 -10.05 2.29 5.94
C TYR A 17 -11.12 3.39 6.03
N ALA A 18 -12.36 3.09 5.63
CA ALA A 18 -13.44 4.05 5.65
C ALA A 18 -13.90 4.45 7.06
N ILE A 19 -13.63 3.62 8.06
CA ILE A 19 -13.99 3.89 9.46
C ILE A 19 -13.02 4.87 10.15
N VAL A 20 -11.82 5.09 9.59
CA VAL A 20 -10.77 5.91 10.21
C VAL A 20 -11.24 7.33 10.54
N PRO A 21 -11.86 8.09 9.63
CA PRO A 21 -12.31 9.45 9.94
C PRO A 21 -13.34 9.53 11.06
N ARG A 22 -14.10 8.46 11.29
CA ARG A 22 -15.13 8.41 12.33
C ARG A 22 -14.54 8.37 13.75
N TYR A 23 -13.36 7.77 13.91
CA TYR A 23 -12.75 7.55 15.23
C TYR A 23 -11.47 8.37 15.45
N ALA A 24 -10.89 8.92 14.40
CA ALA A 24 -9.62 9.65 14.47
C ALA A 24 -9.83 11.15 14.32
N SER A 25 -9.38 11.92 15.33
CA SER A 25 -9.31 13.37 15.24
C SER A 25 -8.14 13.87 14.39
N ASP A 26 -7.09 13.05 14.19
CA ASP A 26 -5.90 13.35 13.40
C ASP A 26 -5.68 12.19 12.41
N LEU A 27 -6.15 12.41 11.18
CA LEU A 27 -6.12 11.40 10.12
C LEU A 27 -4.70 10.97 9.76
N ALA A 28 -3.73 11.90 9.76
CA ALA A 28 -2.36 11.57 9.41
C ALA A 28 -1.72 10.65 10.46
N LYS A 29 -1.95 10.92 11.76
CA LYS A 29 -1.48 10.03 12.82
C LYS A 29 -2.15 8.68 12.79
N ALA A 30 -3.46 8.64 12.54
CA ALA A 30 -4.20 7.40 12.45
C ALA A 30 -3.71 6.52 11.30
N ASN A 31 -3.61 7.08 10.09
CA ASN A 31 -3.10 6.34 8.93
C ASN A 31 -1.65 5.89 9.13
N ALA A 32 -0.77 6.74 9.68
CA ALA A 32 0.59 6.33 10.01
C ALA A 32 0.64 5.18 11.05
N ALA A 33 -0.21 5.23 12.07
CA ALA A 33 -0.28 4.17 13.09
C ALA A 33 -0.80 2.84 12.49
N ILE A 34 -1.80 2.89 11.60
CA ILE A 34 -2.34 1.73 10.91
C ILE A 34 -1.26 1.08 10.05
N SER A 35 -0.57 1.85 9.20
CA SER A 35 0.52 1.35 8.37
C SER A 35 1.65 0.74 9.20
N MET A 36 2.13 1.45 10.24
CA MET A 36 3.17 0.93 11.13
C MET A 36 2.75 -0.38 11.81
N SER A 37 1.49 -0.47 12.24
CA SER A 37 0.96 -1.68 12.88
C SER A 37 0.92 -2.84 11.87
N GLY A 38 0.40 -2.60 10.67
CA GLY A 38 0.34 -3.58 9.58
C GLY A 38 1.73 -4.13 9.24
N GLU A 39 2.69 -3.25 8.99
CA GLU A 39 4.07 -3.65 8.68
C GLU A 39 4.75 -4.38 9.84
N SER A 40 4.51 -3.96 11.08
CA SER A 40 5.05 -4.65 12.24
C SER A 40 4.49 -6.08 12.36
N VAL A 41 3.19 -6.27 12.15
CA VAL A 41 2.55 -7.58 12.14
C VAL A 41 3.09 -8.44 10.99
N GLN A 42 3.29 -7.86 9.82
CA GLN A 42 3.83 -8.56 8.66
C GLN A 42 5.27 -9.04 8.90
N LEU A 43 6.15 -8.19 9.43
CA LEU A 43 7.52 -8.55 9.80
C LEU A 43 7.57 -9.67 10.83
N VAL A 44 6.77 -9.54 11.89
CA VAL A 44 6.67 -10.55 12.94
C VAL A 44 6.09 -11.86 12.38
N GLY A 45 5.04 -11.76 11.56
CA GLY A 45 4.39 -12.90 10.94
C GLY A 45 5.34 -13.70 10.03
N TRP A 46 6.13 -13.04 9.20
CA TRP A 46 7.10 -13.72 8.34
C TRP A 46 8.28 -14.30 9.13
N GLY A 47 8.81 -13.55 10.08
CA GLY A 47 9.93 -14.00 10.90
C GLY A 47 9.57 -15.15 11.84
N LEU A 48 8.50 -14.99 12.60
CA LEU A 48 8.05 -16.01 13.56
C LEU A 48 7.26 -17.15 12.90
N GLY A 49 6.53 -16.91 11.82
CA GLY A 49 5.71 -17.92 11.16
C GLY A 49 6.54 -19.09 10.67
N GLY A 50 7.65 -18.83 9.98
CA GLY A 50 8.59 -19.85 9.55
C GLY A 50 9.23 -20.63 10.72
N PHE A 51 9.66 -19.91 11.77
CA PHE A 51 10.21 -20.51 12.99
C PHE A 51 9.19 -21.38 13.73
N LEU A 52 7.96 -20.89 13.93
CA LEU A 52 6.88 -21.64 14.57
C LEU A 52 6.55 -22.90 13.79
N PHE A 53 6.42 -22.81 12.47
CA PHE A 53 6.16 -23.96 11.64
C PHE A 53 7.29 -25.00 11.69
N ALA A 54 8.55 -24.55 11.65
CA ALA A 54 9.70 -25.44 11.71
C ALA A 54 9.88 -26.10 13.08
N SER A 55 9.54 -25.42 14.18
CA SER A 55 9.74 -25.89 15.55
C SER A 55 8.56 -26.70 16.08
N LEU A 56 7.35 -26.32 15.77
CA LEU A 56 6.13 -26.91 16.33
C LEU A 56 5.42 -27.88 15.34
N GLY A 57 5.70 -27.75 14.05
CA GLY A 57 5.01 -28.46 13.01
C GLY A 57 3.64 -27.87 12.65
N MET A 58 2.94 -28.51 11.72
CA MET A 58 1.72 -27.99 11.09
C MET A 58 0.56 -27.82 12.08
N ASN A 59 0.24 -28.86 12.85
CA ASN A 59 -0.99 -28.86 13.67
C ASN A 59 -0.97 -27.81 14.80
N PRO A 60 0.09 -27.69 15.62
CA PRO A 60 0.17 -26.64 16.62
C PRO A 60 0.20 -25.23 16.01
N SER A 61 0.85 -25.04 14.87
CA SER A 61 0.87 -23.75 14.18
C SER A 61 -0.54 -23.34 13.72
N LEU A 62 -1.34 -24.26 13.19
CA LEU A 62 -2.74 -24.02 12.84
C LEU A 62 -3.61 -23.68 14.05
N LEU A 63 -3.38 -24.34 15.20
CA LEU A 63 -4.09 -24.03 16.44
C LEU A 63 -3.76 -22.61 16.94
N ILE A 64 -2.50 -22.18 16.86
CA ILE A 64 -2.10 -20.81 17.20
C ILE A 64 -2.81 -19.81 16.29
N VAL A 65 -2.81 -20.04 14.97
CA VAL A 65 -3.51 -19.18 14.00
C VAL A 65 -5.01 -19.11 14.32
N LEU A 66 -5.65 -20.25 14.59
CA LEU A 66 -7.06 -20.30 14.96
C LEU A 66 -7.34 -19.52 16.26
N ALA A 67 -6.47 -19.66 17.26
CA ALA A 67 -6.59 -18.92 18.52
C ALA A 67 -6.47 -17.40 18.31
N LEU A 68 -5.53 -16.95 17.45
CA LEU A 68 -5.34 -15.55 17.12
C LEU A 68 -6.55 -14.98 16.37
N PHE A 69 -7.11 -15.71 15.39
CA PHE A 69 -8.34 -15.29 14.71
C PHE A 69 -9.53 -15.22 15.67
N THR A 70 -9.66 -16.21 16.56
CA THR A 70 -10.72 -16.22 17.58
C THR A 70 -10.59 -15.01 18.51
N LEU A 71 -9.37 -14.72 18.98
CA LEU A 71 -9.11 -13.55 19.82
C LEU A 71 -9.42 -12.25 19.07
N SER A 72 -8.98 -12.12 17.82
CA SER A 72 -9.30 -10.98 16.97
C SER A 72 -10.81 -10.78 16.85
N THR A 73 -11.57 -11.85 16.59
CA THR A 73 -13.03 -11.81 16.50
C THR A 73 -13.66 -11.34 17.81
N ILE A 74 -13.19 -11.85 18.96
CA ILE A 74 -13.68 -11.41 20.28
C ILE A 74 -13.41 -9.92 20.51
N LEU A 75 -12.22 -9.45 20.16
CA LEU A 75 -11.86 -8.03 20.29
C LEU A 75 -12.73 -7.13 19.41
N MET A 76 -13.13 -7.60 18.23
CA MET A 76 -14.05 -6.85 17.35
C MET A 76 -15.42 -6.59 17.98
N PHE A 77 -15.93 -7.49 18.85
CA PHE A 77 -17.18 -7.23 19.60
C PHE A 77 -17.06 -6.10 20.62
N GLY A 78 -15.86 -5.69 20.98
CA GLY A 78 -15.61 -4.53 21.85
C GLY A 78 -15.64 -3.19 21.12
N LEU A 79 -15.71 -3.17 19.80
CA LEU A 79 -15.84 -1.93 19.04
C LEU A 79 -17.22 -1.33 19.25
N PRO A 80 -17.33 0.01 19.34
CA PRO A 80 -18.61 0.68 19.41
C PRO A 80 -19.49 0.30 18.21
N LEU A 81 -20.73 -0.05 18.49
CA LEU A 81 -21.70 -0.30 17.43
C LEU A 81 -21.91 1.01 16.66
N VAL A 82 -21.65 0.96 15.37
CA VAL A 82 -22.04 2.02 14.46
C VAL A 82 -23.56 1.99 14.38
N GLU A 83 -24.22 3.09 14.77
CA GLU A 83 -25.67 3.22 14.58
C GLU A 83 -25.99 2.90 13.13
N LYS A 84 -26.94 1.98 12.95
CA LYS A 84 -27.46 1.64 11.62
C LYS A 84 -28.12 2.92 11.11
N GLU A 85 -27.44 3.69 10.29
CA GLU A 85 -28.13 4.71 9.51
C GLU A 85 -29.24 4.02 8.75
N GLU A 86 -30.43 4.63 8.75
CA GLU A 86 -31.57 4.12 8.00
C GLU A 86 -31.10 3.77 6.59
N LEU A 87 -31.20 2.48 6.26
CA LEU A 87 -30.89 1.99 4.92
C LEU A 87 -31.66 2.89 3.95
N SER A 88 -30.94 3.75 3.26
CA SER A 88 -31.52 4.51 2.15
C SER A 88 -32.24 3.49 1.27
N SER A 89 -33.39 3.85 0.75
CA SER A 89 -34.21 3.02 -0.13
C SER A 89 -33.52 2.73 -1.48
N GLU A 90 -32.19 2.86 -1.52
CA GLU A 90 -31.37 2.62 -2.69
C GLU A 90 -31.34 1.12 -3.00
N THR A 91 -31.56 0.80 -4.27
CA THR A 91 -31.45 -0.58 -4.76
C THR A 91 -30.00 -1.05 -4.63
N SER A 92 -29.78 -2.33 -4.34
CA SER A 92 -28.41 -2.91 -4.21
C SER A 92 -27.50 -2.59 -5.42
N LEU A 93 -28.06 -2.50 -6.63
CA LEU A 93 -27.32 -2.11 -7.84
C LEU A 93 -26.94 -0.62 -7.84
N GLU A 94 -27.79 0.26 -7.32
CA GLU A 94 -27.47 1.69 -7.19
C GLU A 94 -26.33 1.90 -6.20
N THR A 95 -26.35 1.21 -5.08
CA THR A 95 -25.26 1.23 -4.09
C THR A 95 -23.94 0.75 -4.69
N LEU A 96 -23.94 -0.37 -5.44
CA LEU A 96 -22.74 -0.89 -6.11
C LEU A 96 -22.18 0.06 -7.17
N THR A 97 -23.04 0.80 -7.89
CA THR A 97 -22.59 1.73 -8.94
C THR A 97 -22.27 3.12 -8.43
N LYS A 98 -22.65 3.45 -7.19
CA LYS A 98 -22.48 4.76 -6.59
C LYS A 98 -21.01 5.16 -6.47
N GLY A 99 -20.15 4.28 -5.95
CA GLY A 99 -18.72 4.50 -5.88
C GLY A 99 -18.08 4.80 -7.23
N TRP A 100 -18.41 4.03 -8.26
CA TRP A 100 -17.94 4.26 -9.64
C TRP A 100 -18.37 5.62 -10.19
N ARG A 101 -19.60 6.03 -9.90
CA ARG A 101 -20.13 7.33 -10.33
C ARG A 101 -19.45 8.47 -9.62
N LEU A 102 -19.13 8.32 -8.32
CA LEU A 102 -18.39 9.31 -7.55
C LEU A 102 -16.98 9.48 -8.11
N VAL A 103 -16.24 8.39 -8.28
CA VAL A 103 -14.88 8.42 -8.85
C VAL A 103 -14.86 9.04 -10.26
N ALA A 104 -15.88 8.75 -11.08
CA ALA A 104 -15.97 9.32 -12.44
C ALA A 104 -16.33 10.81 -12.48
N LYS A 105 -17.07 11.32 -11.47
CA LYS A 105 -17.53 12.71 -11.44
C LYS A 105 -16.56 13.65 -10.72
N GLU A 106 -15.96 13.18 -9.61
CA GLU A 106 -15.12 14.00 -8.76
C GLU A 106 -13.68 14.03 -9.30
N SER A 107 -13.25 15.17 -9.79
CA SER A 107 -11.92 15.34 -10.38
C SER A 107 -10.79 14.95 -9.42
N ARG A 108 -10.97 15.21 -8.12
CA ARG A 108 -10.01 14.86 -7.06
C ARG A 108 -9.87 13.36 -6.90
N LEU A 109 -10.98 12.62 -6.93
CA LEU A 109 -10.97 11.15 -6.87
C LEU A 109 -10.37 10.54 -8.14
N GLY A 110 -10.72 11.08 -9.30
CA GLY A 110 -10.12 10.67 -10.57
C GLY A 110 -8.61 10.86 -10.60
N PHE A 111 -8.10 11.96 -10.03
CA PHE A 111 -6.67 12.18 -9.84
C PHE A 111 -6.02 11.12 -8.95
N ILE A 112 -6.62 10.83 -7.76
CA ILE A 112 -6.09 9.84 -6.82
C ILE A 112 -6.02 8.45 -7.48
N VAL A 113 -7.06 8.04 -8.19
CA VAL A 113 -7.05 6.75 -8.91
C VAL A 113 -5.96 6.71 -9.98
N GLN A 114 -5.75 7.79 -10.75
CA GLN A 114 -4.68 7.84 -11.76
C GLN A 114 -3.28 7.77 -11.11
N ALA A 115 -3.06 8.48 -10.01
CA ALA A 115 -1.81 8.41 -9.25
C ALA A 115 -1.56 6.99 -8.74
N ASN A 116 -2.56 6.39 -8.10
CA ASN A 116 -2.51 5.02 -7.60
C ASN A 116 -2.19 3.99 -8.71
N LEU A 117 -2.79 4.13 -9.90
CA LEU A 117 -2.49 3.25 -11.04
C LEU A 117 -1.03 3.34 -11.50
N LEU A 118 -0.46 4.55 -11.55
CA LEU A 118 0.95 4.75 -11.89
C LEU A 118 1.88 4.17 -10.83
N GLU A 119 1.53 4.35 -9.57
CA GLU A 119 2.27 3.78 -8.44
C GLU A 119 2.25 2.25 -8.44
N ILE A 120 1.07 1.64 -8.63
CA ILE A 120 0.93 0.18 -8.74
C ILE A 120 1.82 -0.36 -9.86
N LEU A 121 1.84 0.30 -11.02
CA LEU A 121 2.68 -0.10 -12.12
C LEU A 121 4.17 0.06 -11.77
N ALA A 122 4.56 1.16 -11.14
CA ALA A 122 5.94 1.37 -10.70
C ALA A 122 6.36 0.34 -9.64
N ASN A 123 5.49 0.04 -8.68
CA ASN A 123 5.77 -0.87 -7.58
C ASN A 123 5.77 -2.36 -8.00
N ALA A 124 5.27 -2.71 -9.17
CA ALA A 124 5.28 -4.08 -9.67
C ALA A 124 6.69 -4.66 -9.84
N ILE A 125 7.74 -3.83 -9.95
CA ILE A 125 9.14 -4.29 -9.97
C ILE A 125 9.60 -4.90 -8.64
N TRP A 126 8.99 -4.51 -7.52
CA TRP A 126 9.33 -5.00 -6.18
C TRP A 126 8.64 -6.34 -5.86
N VAL A 127 7.75 -6.79 -6.74
CA VAL A 127 7.00 -8.03 -6.56
C VAL A 127 7.74 -9.19 -7.25
N SER A 128 7.87 -10.25 -6.52
CA SER A 128 8.39 -11.60 -6.80
C SER A 128 9.34 -11.79 -7.99
N SER A 129 8.87 -11.79 -9.25
CA SER A 129 9.67 -12.24 -10.39
C SER A 129 10.76 -11.23 -10.78
N VAL A 130 10.43 -9.96 -10.91
CA VAL A 130 11.40 -8.91 -11.35
C VAL A 130 12.48 -8.72 -10.29
N LEU A 131 12.06 -8.57 -9.03
CA LEU A 131 12.97 -8.43 -7.91
C LEU A 131 13.85 -9.67 -7.73
N LEU A 132 13.29 -10.87 -7.89
CA LEU A 132 14.03 -12.12 -7.77
C LEU A 132 15.12 -12.21 -8.85
N VAL A 133 14.80 -11.91 -10.09
CA VAL A 133 15.79 -11.85 -11.20
C VAL A 133 16.89 -10.83 -10.89
N PHE A 134 16.53 -9.64 -10.40
CA PHE A 134 17.52 -8.64 -10.01
C PHE A 134 18.45 -9.15 -8.90
N VAL A 135 17.91 -9.79 -7.87
CA VAL A 135 18.68 -10.34 -6.76
C VAL A 135 19.62 -11.49 -7.20
N THR A 136 19.12 -12.39 -8.04
CA THR A 136 19.89 -13.59 -8.44
C THR A 136 20.87 -13.30 -9.56
N GLU A 137 20.47 -12.59 -10.60
CA GLU A 137 21.27 -12.39 -11.80
C GLU A 137 22.16 -11.15 -11.75
N ILE A 138 21.71 -10.08 -11.09
CA ILE A 138 22.48 -8.82 -11.03
C ILE A 138 23.29 -8.70 -9.75
N LEU A 139 22.66 -8.99 -8.60
CA LEU A 139 23.35 -8.91 -7.30
C LEU A 139 24.10 -10.20 -6.96
N HIS A 140 23.90 -11.29 -7.71
CA HIS A 140 24.48 -12.61 -7.48
C HIS A 140 24.29 -13.10 -6.04
N ARG A 141 23.05 -12.94 -5.52
CA ARG A 141 22.64 -13.36 -4.18
C ARG A 141 21.60 -14.47 -4.26
N SER A 142 21.51 -15.27 -3.18
CA SER A 142 20.49 -16.31 -3.05
C SER A 142 19.09 -15.70 -2.92
N GLU A 143 18.07 -16.48 -3.23
CA GLU A 143 16.65 -16.08 -3.12
C GLU A 143 16.28 -15.58 -1.72
N SER A 144 16.93 -16.08 -0.66
CA SER A 144 16.74 -15.59 0.71
C SER A 144 17.05 -14.10 0.89
N TYR A 145 17.86 -13.52 0.00
CA TYR A 145 18.16 -12.09 0.01
C TYR A 145 16.92 -11.22 -0.25
N TRP A 146 15.95 -11.75 -1.00
CA TRP A 146 14.63 -11.14 -1.19
C TRP A 146 13.93 -10.85 0.16
N GLY A 147 14.04 -11.77 1.11
CA GLY A 147 13.51 -11.57 2.47
C GLY A 147 14.16 -10.40 3.21
N TYR A 148 15.48 -10.23 3.08
CA TYR A 148 16.17 -9.09 3.69
C TYR A 148 15.77 -7.77 3.05
N VAL A 149 15.55 -7.75 1.73
CA VAL A 149 15.07 -6.56 0.99
C VAL A 149 13.70 -6.14 1.50
N ASN A 150 12.76 -7.08 1.60
CA ASN A 150 11.42 -6.78 2.12
C ASN A 150 11.46 -6.34 3.59
N THR A 151 12.29 -6.98 4.42
CA THR A 151 12.50 -6.55 5.80
C THR A 151 13.02 -5.12 5.89
N ALA A 152 14.00 -4.76 5.07
CA ALA A 152 14.54 -3.39 5.02
C ALA A 152 13.46 -2.38 4.58
N TYR A 153 12.67 -2.73 3.56
CA TYR A 153 11.55 -1.91 3.08
C TYR A 153 10.50 -1.68 4.18
N SER A 154 10.03 -2.73 4.85
CA SER A 154 9.07 -2.62 5.95
C SER A 154 9.59 -1.82 7.13
N LEU A 155 10.88 -1.97 7.48
CA LEU A 155 11.52 -1.12 8.48
C LEU A 155 11.52 0.36 8.05
N GLY A 156 11.72 0.61 6.76
CA GLY A 156 11.59 1.95 6.18
C GLY A 156 10.19 2.53 6.39
N ILE A 157 9.14 1.78 6.10
CA ILE A 157 7.74 2.19 6.32
C ILE A 157 7.49 2.52 7.80
N ILE A 158 7.93 1.68 8.71
CA ILE A 158 7.77 1.91 10.15
C ILE A 158 8.49 3.20 10.58
N LEU A 159 9.71 3.43 10.11
CA LEU A 159 10.45 4.65 10.40
C LEU A 159 9.79 5.90 9.81
N GLY A 160 9.30 5.80 8.57
CA GLY A 160 8.54 6.86 7.90
C GLY A 160 7.26 7.19 8.66
N GLY A 161 6.50 6.17 9.06
CA GLY A 161 5.29 6.32 9.87
C GLY A 161 5.57 6.98 11.22
N ALA A 162 6.65 6.60 11.90
CA ALA A 162 7.04 7.20 13.18
C ALA A 162 7.41 8.70 13.04
N ILE A 163 8.02 9.10 11.92
CA ILE A 163 8.30 10.50 11.61
C ILE A 163 7.03 11.26 11.28
N ILE A 164 6.16 10.69 10.44
CA ILE A 164 4.87 11.30 10.12
C ILE A 164 4.02 11.47 11.36
N PHE A 165 3.96 10.46 12.23
CA PHE A 165 3.22 10.56 13.49
C PHE A 165 3.65 11.78 14.33
N ARG A 166 4.94 12.15 14.30
CA ARG A 166 5.47 13.33 14.98
C ARG A 166 5.25 14.64 14.21
N LEU A 167 5.21 14.59 12.89
CA LEU A 167 5.14 15.75 11.99
C LEU A 167 3.82 15.85 11.24
N ALA A 168 2.75 15.20 11.74
CA ALA A 168 1.46 15.06 11.07
C ALA A 168 0.92 16.40 10.54
N GLU A 169 0.90 17.42 11.36
CA GLU A 169 0.43 18.76 11.00
C GLU A 169 1.18 19.35 9.79
N LYS A 170 2.51 19.19 9.75
CA LYS A 170 3.32 19.68 8.63
C LYS A 170 3.07 18.86 7.36
N VAL A 171 2.96 17.53 7.49
CA VAL A 171 2.69 16.63 6.36
C VAL A 171 1.34 16.95 5.73
N VAL A 172 0.31 17.19 6.54
CA VAL A 172 -1.03 17.57 6.07
C VAL A 172 -1.04 18.96 5.45
N THR A 173 -0.31 19.92 6.04
CA THR A 173 -0.24 21.29 5.52
C THR A 173 0.47 21.35 4.16
N TYR A 174 1.48 20.49 3.93
CA TYR A 174 2.30 20.52 2.72
C TYR A 174 2.12 19.22 1.89
N LYS A 175 0.87 18.73 1.76
CA LYS A 175 0.56 17.43 1.11
C LYS A 175 1.23 17.29 -0.27
N TYR A 176 0.98 18.24 -1.19
CA TYR A 176 1.51 18.10 -2.55
C TYR A 176 3.04 18.16 -2.61
N GLN A 177 3.68 19.01 -1.79
CA GLN A 177 5.14 19.09 -1.74
C GLN A 177 5.73 17.78 -1.21
N THR A 178 5.13 17.23 -0.16
CA THR A 178 5.56 15.99 0.49
C THR A 178 5.43 14.81 -0.47
N MET A 179 4.31 14.68 -1.16
CA MET A 179 4.06 13.64 -2.17
C MET A 179 5.04 13.79 -3.34
N THR A 180 5.18 15.00 -3.91
CA THR A 180 6.09 15.25 -5.04
C THR A 180 7.55 14.96 -4.67
N PHE A 181 7.99 15.43 -3.49
CA PHE A 181 9.34 15.15 -3.01
C PHE A 181 9.59 13.66 -2.86
N SER A 182 8.65 12.94 -2.25
CA SER A 182 8.76 11.49 -2.07
C SER A 182 8.87 10.75 -3.41
N LEU A 183 8.02 11.06 -4.38
CA LEU A 183 8.04 10.44 -5.72
C LEU A 183 9.36 10.69 -6.45
N LEU A 184 9.85 11.93 -6.46
CA LEU A 184 11.13 12.28 -7.10
C LEU A 184 12.31 11.61 -6.40
N ALA A 185 12.29 11.59 -5.07
CA ALA A 185 13.33 10.92 -4.28
C ALA A 185 13.30 9.40 -4.52
N THR A 186 12.13 8.78 -4.58
CA THR A 186 11.99 7.34 -4.88
C THR A 186 12.49 7.03 -6.30
N ALA A 187 12.15 7.86 -7.30
CA ALA A 187 12.68 7.71 -8.66
C ALA A 187 14.22 7.81 -8.68
N LEU A 188 14.79 8.77 -7.96
CA LEU A 188 16.25 8.92 -7.85
C LEU A 188 16.88 7.71 -7.15
N VAL A 189 16.33 7.25 -6.03
CA VAL A 189 16.82 6.07 -5.30
C VAL A 189 16.74 4.82 -6.17
N THR A 190 15.66 4.63 -6.91
CA THR A 190 15.50 3.53 -7.87
C THR A 190 16.55 3.61 -8.98
N LEU A 191 16.85 4.82 -9.48
CA LEU A 191 17.92 5.03 -10.45
C LEU A 191 19.30 4.69 -9.87
N LEU A 192 19.58 5.05 -8.62
CA LEU A 192 20.82 4.69 -7.95
C LEU A 192 21.00 3.18 -7.78
N ILE A 193 19.92 2.44 -7.53
CA ILE A 193 19.91 0.96 -7.49
C ILE A 193 20.37 0.40 -8.85
N VAL A 194 19.87 0.95 -9.93
CA VAL A 194 20.21 0.51 -11.29
C VAL A 194 21.65 0.84 -11.66
N LEU A 195 22.11 2.05 -11.32
CA LEU A 195 23.46 2.51 -11.66
C LEU A 195 24.57 1.88 -10.82
N PHE A 196 24.24 1.55 -9.57
CA PHE A 196 25.20 1.02 -8.61
C PHE A 196 24.65 -0.25 -7.91
N PRO A 197 24.52 -1.37 -8.65
CA PRO A 197 23.93 -2.62 -8.13
C PRO A 197 24.90 -3.27 -7.13
N ASN A 198 24.79 -2.88 -5.88
CA ASN A 198 25.61 -3.39 -4.78
C ASN A 198 24.70 -3.94 -3.68
N PRO A 199 24.88 -5.19 -3.21
CA PRO A 199 23.96 -5.80 -2.25
C PRO A 199 23.77 -4.99 -0.96
N PRO A 200 24.77 -4.57 -0.20
CA PRO A 200 24.57 -3.73 0.98
C PRO A 200 23.87 -2.40 0.68
N ALA A 201 24.24 -1.72 -0.41
CA ALA A 201 23.58 -0.50 -0.84
C ALA A 201 22.12 -0.73 -1.18
N PHE A 202 21.79 -1.86 -1.82
CA PHE A 202 20.44 -2.21 -2.17
C PHE A 202 19.52 -2.37 -0.95
N LEU A 203 20.01 -3.00 0.15
CA LEU A 203 19.26 -3.09 1.39
C LEU A 203 19.01 -1.70 2.00
N PHE A 204 20.03 -0.87 2.06
CA PHE A 204 19.88 0.49 2.57
C PHE A 204 18.90 1.32 1.71
N LEU A 205 19.04 1.25 0.38
CA LEU A 205 18.17 1.97 -0.54
C LEU A 205 16.72 1.45 -0.50
N SER A 206 16.52 0.15 -0.26
CA SER A 206 15.18 -0.43 -0.05
C SER A 206 14.53 0.12 1.23
N LEU A 207 15.29 0.28 2.31
CA LEU A 207 14.81 0.95 3.52
C LEU A 207 14.42 2.40 3.23
N VAL A 208 15.25 3.13 2.46
CA VAL A 208 14.92 4.51 2.05
C VAL A 208 13.67 4.57 1.20
N ILE A 209 13.46 3.62 0.28
CA ILE A 209 12.23 3.54 -0.52
C ILE A 209 11.01 3.31 0.37
N GLY A 210 11.06 2.36 1.31
CA GLY A 210 9.96 2.14 2.25
C GLY A 210 9.65 3.38 3.09
N PHE A 211 10.67 4.09 3.54
CA PHE A 211 10.52 5.36 4.24
C PHE A 211 9.82 6.42 3.36
N LEU A 212 10.24 6.57 2.12
CA LEU A 212 9.66 7.52 1.18
C LEU A 212 8.23 7.13 0.78
N SER A 213 7.96 5.84 0.57
CA SER A 213 6.59 5.36 0.28
C SER A 213 5.62 5.80 1.36
N GLN A 214 5.98 5.64 2.63
CA GLN A 214 5.13 6.04 3.73
C GLN A 214 4.90 7.57 3.78
N ILE A 215 5.92 8.37 3.45
CA ILE A 215 5.82 9.83 3.36
C ILE A 215 4.84 10.27 2.26
N LYS A 216 4.66 9.49 1.21
CA LYS A 216 3.69 9.75 0.12
C LYS A 216 2.30 9.21 0.47
N GLU A 217 2.21 8.00 0.98
CA GLU A 217 0.97 7.26 1.19
C GLU A 217 0.05 7.92 2.24
N VAL A 218 0.61 8.41 3.35
CA VAL A 218 -0.20 9.02 4.41
C VAL A 218 -0.90 10.29 3.95
N PRO A 219 -0.25 11.29 3.34
CA PRO A 219 -0.97 12.46 2.81
C PRO A 219 -1.98 12.11 1.71
N GLU A 220 -1.73 11.08 0.91
CA GLU A 220 -2.68 10.60 -0.10
C GLU A 220 -3.93 9.99 0.54
N SER A 221 -3.76 9.16 1.57
CA SER A 221 -4.87 8.59 2.33
C SER A 221 -5.70 9.67 3.02
N VAL A 222 -5.05 10.68 3.60
CA VAL A 222 -5.74 11.84 4.18
C VAL A 222 -6.51 12.60 3.11
N LEU A 223 -5.89 12.85 1.95
CA LEU A 223 -6.53 13.52 0.83
C LEU A 223 -7.79 12.79 0.36
N LEU A 224 -7.73 11.47 0.24
CA LEU A 224 -8.88 10.64 -0.12
C LEU A 224 -9.99 10.76 0.94
N GLN A 225 -9.65 10.62 2.21
CA GLN A 225 -10.59 10.69 3.32
C GLN A 225 -11.26 12.09 3.45
N GLU A 226 -10.56 13.16 3.10
CA GLU A 226 -11.11 14.52 3.08
C GLU A 226 -11.90 14.84 1.79
N SER A 227 -11.79 14.02 0.75
CA SER A 227 -12.40 14.28 -0.57
C SER A 227 -13.83 13.77 -0.69
N VAL A 228 -14.30 13.01 0.28
CA VAL A 228 -15.58 12.29 0.21
C VAL A 228 -16.28 12.36 1.56
N ASP A 229 -17.58 12.49 1.52
CA ASP A 229 -18.39 12.37 2.72
C ASP A 229 -18.16 10.99 3.39
N GLU A 230 -18.10 10.98 4.72
CA GLU A 230 -17.84 9.77 5.51
C GLU A 230 -18.73 8.58 5.12
N LYS A 231 -19.99 8.85 4.80
CA LYS A 231 -20.99 7.86 4.37
C LYS A 231 -20.65 7.18 3.05
N GLU A 232 -19.90 7.85 2.18
CA GLU A 232 -19.54 7.37 0.85
C GLU A 232 -18.16 6.73 0.78
N LEU A 233 -17.35 6.88 1.83
CA LEU A 233 -15.97 6.38 1.86
C LEU A 233 -15.88 4.87 1.58
N VAL A 234 -16.79 4.06 2.13
CA VAL A 234 -16.82 2.61 1.88
C VAL A 234 -17.00 2.34 0.38
N ASN A 235 -17.90 3.06 -0.28
CA ASN A 235 -18.18 2.89 -1.70
C ASN A 235 -16.96 3.27 -2.56
N VAL A 236 -16.27 4.36 -2.21
CA VAL A 236 -15.08 4.84 -2.93
C VAL A 236 -13.90 3.90 -2.69
N TYR A 237 -13.62 3.50 -1.45
CA TYR A 237 -12.56 2.54 -1.15
C TYR A 237 -12.79 1.20 -1.84
N SER A 238 -14.04 0.72 -1.92
CA SER A 238 -14.37 -0.52 -2.64
C SER A 238 -14.02 -0.43 -4.13
N VAL A 239 -14.29 0.72 -4.77
CA VAL A 239 -13.90 0.93 -6.18
C VAL A 239 -12.40 0.98 -6.33
N ILE A 240 -11.70 1.72 -5.47
CA ILE A 240 -10.24 1.81 -5.50
C ILE A 240 -9.64 0.42 -5.33
N GLU A 241 -10.12 -0.38 -4.39
CA GLU A 241 -9.63 -1.74 -4.14
C GLU A 241 -9.80 -2.65 -5.35
N VAL A 242 -10.96 -2.63 -5.99
CA VAL A 242 -11.21 -3.40 -7.22
C VAL A 242 -10.27 -2.95 -8.35
N VAL A 243 -10.14 -1.64 -8.58
CA VAL A 243 -9.26 -1.09 -9.60
C VAL A 243 -7.80 -1.42 -9.30
N SER A 244 -7.37 -1.29 -8.05
CA SER A 244 -6.00 -1.58 -7.61
C SER A 244 -5.65 -3.05 -7.77
N THR A 245 -6.53 -3.96 -7.40
CA THR A 245 -6.32 -5.40 -7.53
C THR A 245 -6.18 -5.83 -8.99
N LEU A 246 -7.05 -5.31 -9.88
CA LEU A 246 -6.97 -5.57 -11.31
C LEU A 246 -5.70 -4.97 -11.92
N ALA A 247 -5.39 -3.72 -11.56
CA ALA A 247 -4.19 -3.04 -12.02
C ALA A 247 -2.92 -3.74 -11.54
N PHE A 248 -2.87 -4.18 -10.28
CA PHE A 248 -1.75 -4.91 -9.72
C PHE A 248 -1.49 -6.21 -10.49
N SER A 249 -2.54 -7.00 -10.72
CA SER A 249 -2.43 -8.26 -11.48
C SER A 249 -1.91 -8.01 -12.91
N ALA A 250 -2.45 -7.01 -13.59
CA ALA A 250 -2.00 -6.62 -14.93
C ALA A 250 -0.56 -6.08 -14.92
N SER A 251 -0.19 -5.28 -13.91
CA SER A 251 1.14 -4.69 -13.77
C SER A 251 2.21 -5.75 -13.52
N VAL A 252 1.94 -6.73 -12.66
CA VAL A 252 2.86 -7.84 -12.40
C VAL A 252 3.10 -8.65 -13.68
N PHE A 253 2.04 -8.97 -14.41
CA PHE A 253 2.16 -9.68 -15.69
C PHE A 253 2.96 -8.86 -16.72
N LEU A 254 2.65 -7.57 -16.87
CA LEU A 254 3.34 -6.67 -17.79
C LEU A 254 4.82 -6.53 -17.44
N MET A 255 5.15 -6.25 -16.18
CA MET A 255 6.54 -6.08 -15.73
C MET A 255 7.35 -7.36 -15.84
N SER A 256 6.75 -8.51 -15.53
CA SER A 256 7.40 -9.82 -15.72
C SER A 256 7.71 -10.07 -17.20
N SER A 257 6.75 -9.81 -18.09
CA SER A 257 6.96 -9.95 -19.54
C SER A 257 8.03 -9.00 -20.07
N ILE A 258 8.00 -7.73 -19.65
CA ILE A 258 9.04 -6.75 -20.03
C ILE A 258 10.42 -7.21 -19.56
N THR A 259 10.51 -7.71 -18.34
CA THR A 259 11.77 -8.20 -17.77
C THR A 259 12.29 -9.44 -18.53
N GLU A 260 11.41 -10.34 -18.90
CA GLU A 260 11.76 -11.54 -19.67
C GLU A 260 12.28 -11.22 -21.09
N TYR A 261 11.61 -10.33 -21.81
CA TYR A 261 11.96 -10.02 -23.21
C TYR A 261 13.01 -8.92 -23.39
N PHE A 262 13.07 -7.95 -22.49
CA PHE A 262 13.92 -6.75 -22.62
C PHE A 262 14.92 -6.59 -21.46
N GLY A 263 14.92 -7.50 -20.53
CA GLY A 263 15.81 -7.49 -19.36
C GLY A 263 15.32 -6.66 -18.20
N VAL A 264 15.84 -6.96 -17.01
CA VAL A 264 15.40 -6.41 -15.72
C VAL A 264 15.55 -4.89 -15.64
N PHE A 265 16.59 -4.33 -16.22
CA PHE A 265 16.84 -2.87 -16.21
C PHE A 265 15.76 -2.08 -16.96
N THR A 266 15.11 -2.68 -17.97
CA THR A 266 14.00 -2.04 -18.68
C THR A 266 12.77 -1.91 -17.76
N GLY A 267 12.49 -2.93 -16.94
CA GLY A 267 11.44 -2.87 -15.90
C GLY A 267 11.68 -1.72 -14.91
N PHE A 268 12.90 -1.62 -14.38
CA PHE A 268 13.27 -0.51 -13.49
C PHE A 268 13.17 0.85 -14.19
N GLY A 269 13.57 0.96 -15.45
CA GLY A 269 13.42 2.18 -16.26
C GLY A 269 11.97 2.61 -16.41
N LEU A 270 11.05 1.66 -16.66
CA LEU A 270 9.62 1.92 -16.72
C LEU A 270 9.05 2.37 -15.37
N ALA A 271 9.49 1.75 -14.26
CA ALA A 271 9.10 2.16 -12.92
C ALA A 271 9.53 3.62 -12.63
N ILE A 272 10.77 3.98 -12.93
CA ILE A 272 11.26 5.35 -12.79
C ILE A 272 10.41 6.31 -13.63
N PHE A 273 10.10 5.95 -14.88
CA PHE A 273 9.24 6.74 -15.75
C PHE A 273 7.87 6.96 -15.16
N CYS A 274 7.21 5.91 -14.62
CA CYS A 274 5.91 6.02 -13.95
C CYS A 274 5.96 6.96 -12.74
N LEU A 275 6.98 6.85 -11.88
CA LEU A 275 7.15 7.74 -10.72
C LEU A 275 7.34 9.21 -11.14
N LEU A 276 8.08 9.47 -12.23
CA LEU A 276 8.24 10.82 -12.75
C LEU A 276 6.93 11.38 -13.34
N VAL A 277 6.17 10.55 -14.06
CA VAL A 277 4.85 10.92 -14.58
C VAL A 277 3.88 11.19 -13.44
N GLU A 278 3.88 10.36 -12.40
CA GLU A 278 3.06 10.57 -11.20
C GLU A 278 3.44 11.87 -10.48
N SER A 279 4.73 12.18 -10.34
CA SER A 279 5.18 13.44 -9.74
C SER A 279 4.70 14.67 -10.51
N ILE A 280 4.70 14.59 -11.86
CA ILE A 280 4.14 15.64 -12.72
C ILE A 280 2.62 15.74 -12.55
N LEU A 281 1.94 14.61 -12.44
CA LEU A 281 0.49 14.57 -12.19
C LEU A 281 0.12 15.24 -10.86
N VAL A 282 0.86 14.96 -9.79
CA VAL A 282 0.70 15.62 -8.48
C VAL A 282 0.93 17.13 -8.58
N LEU A 283 1.99 17.57 -9.25
CA LEU A 283 2.29 19.00 -9.44
C LEU A 283 1.21 19.73 -10.24
N ARG A 284 0.66 19.11 -11.28
CA ARG A 284 -0.43 19.70 -12.08
C ARG A 284 -1.72 19.84 -11.29
N ASN A 285 -2.00 18.91 -10.39
CA ASN A 285 -3.22 18.89 -9.59
C ASN A 285 -3.05 19.52 -8.19
N LYS A 286 -1.98 20.28 -7.95
CA LYS A 286 -1.69 20.92 -6.64
C LYS A 286 -2.86 21.72 -6.05
N HIS A 287 -3.70 22.31 -6.88
CA HIS A 287 -4.88 23.06 -6.45
C HIS A 287 -6.03 22.18 -5.92
N GLN A 288 -6.00 20.89 -6.23
CA GLN A 288 -6.96 19.91 -5.74
C GLN A 288 -6.48 19.23 -4.45
N ILE A 289 -5.18 19.32 -4.16
CA ILE A 289 -4.52 18.64 -3.05
C ILE A 289 -4.48 19.53 -1.82
N ASN A 290 -4.35 20.84 -2.00
CA ASN A 290 -4.28 21.83 -0.91
C ASN A 290 -5.65 22.34 -0.48
#